data_4653c6fe36af9bc64ac24cc273ab3e1f
#
_entry.id   4653c6fe36af9bc64ac24cc273ab3e1f
#
_cell.length_a   1.000
_cell.length_b   1.000
_cell.length_c   1.000
_cell.angle_alpha   90.00
_cell.angle_beta   90.00
_cell.angle_gamma   90.00
#
_symmetry.space_group_name_H-M   'P 1'
#
loop_
_entity.id
_entity.type
_entity.pdbx_description
1 polymer ?
#
loop_
_entity_poly.entity_id
_entity_poly.type
_entity_poly.pdbx_seq_one_letter_code
_entity_poly.pdbx_strand_id
1 'polypeptide(L)'
;MRVHVVSDVHGRADALAAAADGADALICLGDLLLFVDYADPGAGIFPDLFGEAAARELIGLRTAMRFDEARAFSRQLWAGLDGDPGQRIEAAAARQYAELFAAMPEPSYLTYGNVDLPRMWDAHLRPGHQVLDGQRIELDGWTFGFVGGGLRSPYRTPHELDEEDYAAKVAAIGPVDVLCAHIPPDLPELLFDTVAERMEVGSRALLDAIRVTQPRYALFGHVHQPLVSRVQIGRTECVNVGHFRATGQPFVLRW
;
A
#
# COMPACT_ATOMS: atom_id res chain seq x y z
N MET A 1 -14.62 1.55 20.34
CA MET A 1 -13.19 1.28 20.00
C MET A 1 -12.60 2.45 19.20
N ARG A 2 -11.30 2.71 19.32
CA ARG A 2 -10.57 3.69 18.51
C ARG A 2 -9.42 3.00 17.78
N VAL A 3 -9.45 3.04 16.45
CA VAL A 3 -8.43 2.41 15.61
C VAL A 3 -7.77 3.49 14.75
N HIS A 4 -6.45 3.44 14.68
CA HIS A 4 -5.70 4.25 13.75
C HIS A 4 -5.43 3.44 12.48
N VAL A 5 -5.54 4.09 11.32
CA VAL A 5 -5.36 3.44 10.02
C VAL A 5 -4.28 4.16 9.24
N VAL A 6 -3.31 3.42 8.74
CA VAL A 6 -2.21 3.94 7.91
C VAL A 6 -2.13 3.18 6.59
N SER A 7 -1.63 3.83 5.56
CA SER A 7 -1.27 3.26 4.28
C SER A 7 -0.04 3.97 3.72
N ASP A 8 0.66 3.33 2.79
CA ASP A 8 1.78 3.95 2.07
C ASP A 8 2.86 4.45 3.06
N VAL A 9 3.32 3.51 3.90
CA VAL A 9 4.31 3.73 4.97
C VAL A 9 5.70 3.98 4.39
N HIS A 10 6.07 3.25 3.34
CA HIS A 10 7.29 3.44 2.55
C HIS A 10 8.53 3.75 3.40
N GLY A 11 8.86 2.83 4.31
CA GLY A 11 10.09 2.92 5.11
C GLY A 11 10.05 3.88 6.31
N ARG A 12 8.92 4.53 6.64
CA ARG A 12 8.79 5.48 7.77
C ARG A 12 8.63 4.77 9.12
N ALA A 13 9.64 3.98 9.51
CA ALA A 13 9.65 3.27 10.80
C ALA A 13 9.60 4.23 12.00
N ASP A 14 10.25 5.39 11.90
CA ASP A 14 10.25 6.45 12.92
C ASP A 14 8.84 6.92 13.29
N ALA A 15 8.03 7.26 12.28
CA ALA A 15 6.65 7.70 12.49
C ALA A 15 5.72 6.53 12.83
N LEU A 16 5.98 5.34 12.28
CA LEU A 16 5.17 4.15 12.52
C LEU A 16 5.16 3.74 14.00
N ALA A 17 6.27 3.92 14.71
CA ALA A 17 6.37 3.62 16.14
C ALA A 17 5.33 4.36 16.99
N ALA A 18 4.94 5.58 16.59
CA ALA A 18 3.93 6.39 17.28
C ALA A 18 2.53 6.32 16.61
N ALA A 19 2.39 5.56 15.53
CA ALA A 19 1.16 5.56 14.71
C ALA A 19 -0.09 5.09 15.46
N ALA A 20 0.05 4.30 16.54
CA ALA A 20 -1.07 3.86 17.37
C ALA A 20 -1.19 4.60 18.70
N ASP A 21 -0.49 5.72 18.91
CA ASP A 21 -0.57 6.46 20.17
C ASP A 21 -2.00 6.93 20.45
N GLY A 22 -2.56 6.44 21.58
CA GLY A 22 -3.94 6.71 21.98
C GLY A 22 -5.01 5.94 21.18
N ALA A 23 -4.64 4.91 20.43
CA ALA A 23 -5.55 3.97 19.79
C ALA A 23 -5.54 2.60 20.50
N ASP A 24 -6.61 1.83 20.32
CA ASP A 24 -6.72 0.46 20.81
C ASP A 24 -6.03 -0.54 19.87
N ALA A 25 -5.87 -0.17 18.59
CA ALA A 25 -5.20 -0.97 17.56
C ALA A 25 -4.74 -0.11 16.37
N LEU A 26 -3.81 -0.67 15.58
CA LEU A 26 -3.41 -0.15 14.27
C LEU A 26 -3.98 -1.03 13.15
N ILE A 27 -4.46 -0.42 12.07
CA ILE A 27 -4.68 -1.08 10.78
C ILE A 27 -3.66 -0.51 9.80
N CYS A 28 -2.94 -1.39 9.08
CA CYS A 28 -2.02 -1.01 8.02
C CYS A 28 -2.49 -1.60 6.69
N LEU A 29 -2.73 -0.72 5.71
CA LEU A 29 -3.27 -1.09 4.41
C LEU A 29 -2.18 -1.38 3.36
N GLY A 30 -0.93 -1.54 3.81
CA GLY A 30 0.17 -1.97 2.95
C GLY A 30 1.08 -0.84 2.45
N ASP A 31 1.91 -1.19 1.48
CA ASP A 31 3.02 -0.40 0.95
C ASP A 31 4.00 0.00 2.07
N LEU A 32 4.53 -1.04 2.73
CA LEU A 32 5.56 -0.88 3.76
C LEU A 32 6.93 -0.52 3.15
N LEU A 33 7.31 -1.17 2.02
CA LEU A 33 8.61 -0.97 1.40
C LEU A 33 8.72 0.37 0.68
N LEU A 34 9.90 0.97 0.80
CA LEU A 34 10.35 2.07 -0.06
C LEU A 34 11.33 1.52 -1.10
N PHE A 35 10.89 1.40 -2.34
CA PHE A 35 11.76 1.01 -3.44
C PHE A 35 12.49 2.21 -4.05
N VAL A 36 11.78 3.28 -4.35
CA VAL A 36 12.30 4.57 -4.83
C VAL A 36 11.37 5.69 -4.38
N ASP A 37 11.94 6.79 -3.90
CA ASP A 37 11.20 7.98 -3.51
C ASP A 37 11.28 9.05 -4.61
N TYR A 38 10.12 9.52 -5.07
CA TYR A 38 10.05 10.54 -6.12
C TYR A 38 10.38 11.95 -5.61
N ALA A 39 10.22 12.18 -4.30
CA ALA A 39 10.56 13.45 -3.64
C ALA A 39 12.02 13.49 -3.16
N ASP A 40 12.55 12.33 -2.77
CA ASP A 40 13.95 12.16 -2.33
C ASP A 40 14.61 11.00 -3.11
N PRO A 41 15.19 11.26 -4.28
CA PRO A 41 15.82 10.23 -5.11
C PRO A 41 16.99 9.50 -4.45
N GLY A 42 17.51 10.00 -3.32
CA GLY A 42 18.54 9.32 -2.52
C GLY A 42 17.98 8.25 -1.59
N ALA A 43 16.65 8.17 -1.41
CA ALA A 43 16.01 7.25 -0.47
C ALA A 43 15.41 6.02 -1.16
N GLY A 44 15.60 4.84 -0.55
CA GLY A 44 14.99 3.58 -0.95
C GLY A 44 15.95 2.53 -1.48
N ILE A 45 15.43 1.34 -1.75
CA ILE A 45 16.21 0.18 -2.18
C ILE A 45 16.97 0.44 -3.49
N PHE A 46 16.32 1.14 -4.44
CA PHE A 46 16.93 1.36 -5.74
C PHE A 46 18.17 2.26 -5.68
N PRO A 47 18.16 3.45 -5.03
CA PRO A 47 19.37 4.26 -4.88
C PRO A 47 20.43 3.60 -3.99
N ASP A 48 20.05 2.80 -3.00
CA ASP A 48 21.01 2.03 -2.19
C ASP A 48 21.86 1.06 -3.05
N LEU A 49 21.25 0.52 -4.11
CA LEU A 49 21.92 -0.44 -5.01
C LEU A 49 22.64 0.23 -6.18
N PHE A 50 22.09 1.31 -6.73
CA PHE A 50 22.54 1.91 -7.99
C PHE A 50 22.97 3.37 -7.88
N GLY A 51 22.80 3.97 -6.70
CA GLY A 51 23.10 5.37 -6.47
C GLY A 51 21.98 6.33 -6.86
N GLU A 52 22.02 7.53 -6.29
CA GLU A 52 21.02 8.58 -6.47
C GLU A 52 20.86 9.03 -7.93
N ALA A 53 21.97 9.10 -8.70
CA ALA A 53 21.93 9.50 -10.10
C ALA A 53 21.10 8.54 -10.95
N ALA A 54 21.22 7.24 -10.71
CA ALA A 54 20.41 6.22 -11.39
C ALA A 54 18.95 6.30 -10.99
N ALA A 55 18.67 6.60 -9.72
CA ALA A 55 17.29 6.80 -9.23
C ALA A 55 16.63 8.03 -9.89
N ARG A 56 17.35 9.15 -10.01
CA ARG A 56 16.86 10.35 -10.72
C ARG A 56 16.51 10.07 -12.17
N GLU A 57 17.36 9.31 -12.90
CA GLU A 57 17.09 8.93 -14.27
C GLU A 57 15.85 8.03 -14.37
N LEU A 58 15.73 7.01 -13.51
CA LEU A 58 14.55 6.14 -13.44
C LEU A 58 13.27 6.94 -13.17
N ILE A 59 13.31 7.85 -12.19
CA ILE A 59 12.19 8.74 -11.84
C ILE A 59 11.81 9.60 -13.05
N GLY A 60 12.79 10.25 -13.70
CA GLY A 60 12.57 11.09 -14.87
C GLY A 60 11.88 10.34 -16.01
N LEU A 61 12.34 9.12 -16.32
CA LEU A 61 11.73 8.27 -17.33
C LEU A 61 10.28 7.88 -16.98
N ARG A 62 10.02 7.53 -15.73
CA ARG A 62 8.67 7.18 -15.25
C ARG A 62 7.72 8.37 -15.23
N THR A 63 8.18 9.53 -14.79
CA THR A 63 7.41 10.79 -14.79
C THR A 63 7.06 11.21 -16.22
N ALA A 64 7.98 11.01 -17.16
CA ALA A 64 7.73 11.26 -18.59
C ALA A 64 6.90 10.16 -19.27
N MET A 65 6.33 9.19 -18.53
CA MET A 65 5.56 8.04 -19.03
C MET A 65 6.35 7.14 -20.02
N ARG A 66 7.69 7.21 -20.01
CA ARG A 66 8.60 6.44 -20.88
C ARG A 66 8.91 5.08 -20.26
N PHE A 67 7.87 4.28 -19.98
CA PHE A 67 7.98 3.04 -19.20
C PHE A 67 8.84 1.97 -19.87
N ASP A 68 8.85 1.88 -21.21
CA ASP A 68 9.71 0.92 -21.92
C ASP A 68 11.20 1.25 -21.72
N GLU A 69 11.54 2.53 -21.78
CA GLU A 69 12.91 3.01 -21.54
C GLU A 69 13.30 2.87 -20.08
N ALA A 70 12.40 3.17 -19.15
CA ALA A 70 12.61 2.93 -17.72
C ALA A 70 12.91 1.45 -17.43
N ARG A 71 12.18 0.54 -18.08
CA ARG A 71 12.42 -0.90 -17.97
C ARG A 71 13.76 -1.33 -18.61
N ALA A 72 14.10 -0.77 -19.76
CA ALA A 72 15.38 -1.06 -20.44
C ALA A 72 16.55 -0.56 -19.58
N PHE A 73 16.46 0.65 -19.06
CA PHE A 73 17.44 1.24 -18.15
C PHE A 73 17.63 0.39 -16.90
N SER A 74 16.53 0.02 -16.23
CA SER A 74 16.60 -0.85 -15.05
C SER A 74 17.25 -2.18 -15.37
N ARG A 75 16.85 -2.86 -16.47
CA ARG A 75 17.48 -4.14 -16.87
C ARG A 75 18.99 -4.02 -17.09
N GLN A 76 19.45 -2.90 -17.68
CA GLN A 76 20.89 -2.66 -17.88
C GLN A 76 21.62 -2.54 -16.54
N LEU A 77 21.07 -1.82 -15.58
CA LEU A 77 21.65 -1.68 -14.24
C LEU A 77 21.70 -3.03 -13.51
N TRP A 78 20.60 -3.79 -13.53
CA TRP A 78 20.55 -5.14 -12.93
C TRP A 78 21.54 -6.10 -13.56
N ALA A 79 21.74 -6.05 -14.89
CA ALA A 79 22.71 -6.89 -15.59
C ALA A 79 24.17 -6.55 -15.25
N GLY A 80 24.43 -5.32 -14.82
CA GLY A 80 25.76 -4.86 -14.38
C GLY A 80 26.06 -5.08 -12.89
N LEU A 81 25.06 -5.56 -12.12
CA LEU A 81 25.22 -5.78 -10.68
C LEU A 81 25.90 -7.13 -10.42
N ASP A 82 26.92 -7.12 -9.56
CA ASP A 82 27.55 -8.37 -9.13
C ASP A 82 26.61 -9.23 -8.27
N GLY A 83 26.49 -10.50 -8.62
CA GLY A 83 25.64 -11.48 -7.91
C GLY A 83 24.22 -11.57 -8.45
N ASP A 84 23.34 -12.24 -7.69
CA ASP A 84 21.93 -12.40 -8.06
C ASP A 84 21.13 -11.14 -7.69
N PRO A 85 20.53 -10.44 -8.66
CA PRO A 85 19.68 -9.27 -8.42
C PRO A 85 18.52 -9.54 -7.46
N GLY A 86 17.89 -10.71 -7.54
CA GLY A 86 16.79 -11.10 -6.66
C GLY A 86 17.23 -11.15 -5.20
N GLN A 87 18.37 -11.80 -4.92
CA GLN A 87 18.94 -11.86 -3.56
C GLN A 87 19.32 -10.47 -3.03
N ARG A 88 19.79 -9.57 -3.88
CA ARG A 88 20.13 -8.19 -3.49
C ARG A 88 18.88 -7.40 -3.07
N ILE A 89 17.81 -7.50 -3.86
CA ILE A 89 16.52 -6.88 -3.52
C ILE A 89 15.98 -7.47 -2.21
N GLU A 90 15.97 -8.81 -2.09
CA GLU A 90 15.46 -9.48 -0.89
C GLU A 90 16.26 -9.10 0.37
N ALA A 91 17.58 -9.01 0.27
CA ALA A 91 18.42 -8.57 1.39
C ALA A 91 18.13 -7.12 1.81
N ALA A 92 17.90 -6.21 0.85
CA ALA A 92 17.54 -4.83 1.12
C ALA A 92 16.12 -4.71 1.71
N ALA A 93 15.15 -5.45 1.14
CA ALA A 93 13.78 -5.52 1.65
C ALA A 93 13.72 -6.10 3.06
N ALA A 94 14.50 -7.16 3.35
CA ALA A 94 14.55 -7.76 4.68
C ALA A 94 15.03 -6.76 5.75
N ARG A 95 16.00 -5.89 5.43
CA ARG A 95 16.43 -4.82 6.36
C ARG A 95 15.31 -3.83 6.64
N GLN A 96 14.62 -3.34 5.60
CA GLN A 96 13.50 -2.42 5.79
C GLN A 96 12.35 -3.09 6.58
N TYR A 97 11.99 -4.33 6.26
CA TYR A 97 10.95 -5.04 7.01
C TYR A 97 11.34 -5.26 8.47
N ALA A 98 12.59 -5.62 8.76
CA ALA A 98 13.06 -5.78 10.14
C ALA A 98 12.85 -4.49 10.97
N GLU A 99 13.19 -3.33 10.41
CA GLU A 99 12.98 -2.03 11.05
C GLU A 99 11.50 -1.68 11.20
N LEU A 100 10.72 -1.85 10.14
CA LEU A 100 9.29 -1.51 10.12
C LEU A 100 8.48 -2.39 11.07
N PHE A 101 8.68 -3.70 11.04
CA PHE A 101 7.96 -4.61 11.94
C PHE A 101 8.43 -4.48 13.40
N ALA A 102 9.69 -4.12 13.65
CA ALA A 102 10.14 -3.78 15.00
C ALA A 102 9.47 -2.51 15.55
N ALA A 103 9.24 -1.51 14.69
CA ALA A 103 8.59 -0.26 15.03
C ALA A 103 7.05 -0.36 15.07
N MET A 104 6.45 -1.32 14.37
CA MET A 104 5.00 -1.43 14.24
C MET A 104 4.33 -1.72 15.58
N PRO A 105 3.33 -0.93 16.01
CA PRO A 105 2.61 -1.15 17.27
C PRO A 105 1.87 -2.49 17.32
N GLU A 106 1.52 -2.91 18.53
CA GLU A 106 0.69 -4.09 18.78
C GLU A 106 -0.53 -3.72 19.65
N PRO A 107 -1.75 -4.20 19.32
CA PRO A 107 -2.08 -5.08 18.20
C PRO A 107 -2.14 -4.32 16.86
N SER A 108 -1.75 -5.00 15.77
CA SER A 108 -1.85 -4.48 14.40
C SER A 108 -2.49 -5.50 13.45
N TYR A 109 -3.38 -5.01 12.60
CA TYR A 109 -4.08 -5.75 11.55
C TYR A 109 -3.59 -5.26 10.19
N LEU A 110 -3.05 -6.16 9.36
CA LEU A 110 -2.23 -5.80 8.22
C LEU A 110 -2.79 -6.41 6.94
N THR A 111 -2.72 -5.67 5.85
CA THR A 111 -2.80 -6.25 4.51
C THR A 111 -1.66 -5.72 3.65
N TYR A 112 -1.46 -6.31 2.48
CA TYR A 112 -0.35 -5.97 1.58
C TYR A 112 -0.70 -4.80 0.68
N GLY A 113 0.30 -3.95 0.36
CA GLY A 113 0.23 -3.04 -0.77
C GLY A 113 0.81 -3.69 -2.05
N ASN A 114 0.83 -2.93 -3.13
CA ASN A 114 1.35 -3.43 -4.42
C ASN A 114 2.88 -3.50 -4.49
N VAL A 115 3.60 -2.72 -3.66
CA VAL A 115 5.08 -2.79 -3.62
C VAL A 115 5.62 -3.79 -2.60
N ASP A 116 4.76 -4.40 -1.79
CA ASP A 116 5.18 -5.36 -0.77
C ASP A 116 5.60 -6.71 -1.35
N LEU A 117 6.36 -7.47 -0.55
CA LEU A 117 6.79 -8.83 -0.83
C LEU A 117 6.17 -9.77 0.21
N PRO A 118 4.91 -10.24 0.02
CA PRO A 118 4.16 -11.01 1.01
C PRO A 118 4.94 -12.19 1.61
N ARG A 119 5.67 -12.94 0.76
CA ARG A 119 6.46 -14.12 1.15
C ARG A 119 7.55 -13.83 2.20
N MET A 120 7.89 -12.55 2.40
CA MET A 120 8.94 -12.17 3.35
C MET A 120 8.40 -11.76 4.72
N TRP A 121 7.10 -11.50 4.85
CA TRP A 121 6.54 -10.92 6.07
C TRP A 121 6.58 -11.86 7.27
N ASP A 122 6.32 -13.16 7.06
CA ASP A 122 6.27 -14.17 8.15
C ASP A 122 7.51 -14.18 9.02
N ALA A 123 8.70 -13.91 8.45
CA ALA A 123 9.96 -13.86 9.17
C ALA A 123 10.09 -12.65 10.12
N HIS A 124 9.22 -11.65 10.00
CA HIS A 124 9.28 -10.39 10.74
C HIS A 124 8.06 -10.15 11.64
N LEU A 125 6.99 -10.96 11.48
CA LEU A 125 5.77 -10.81 12.28
C LEU A 125 6.04 -11.05 13.77
N ARG A 126 5.38 -10.25 14.61
CA ARG A 126 5.34 -10.42 16.07
C ARG A 126 3.97 -10.95 16.49
N PRO A 127 3.81 -11.50 17.72
CA PRO A 127 2.57 -12.14 18.16
C PRO A 127 1.31 -11.25 18.07
N GLY A 128 1.46 -9.94 18.22
CA GLY A 128 0.36 -8.98 18.09
C GLY A 128 0.08 -8.53 16.66
N HIS A 129 0.79 -9.04 15.66
CA HIS A 129 0.57 -8.73 14.25
C HIS A 129 -0.28 -9.81 13.58
N GLN A 130 -1.37 -9.42 12.95
CA GLN A 130 -2.24 -10.32 12.19
C GLN A 130 -2.34 -9.85 10.74
N VAL A 131 -1.88 -10.69 9.81
CA VAL A 131 -1.99 -10.44 8.37
C VAL A 131 -3.32 -10.98 7.88
N LEU A 132 -4.09 -10.13 7.21
CA LEU A 132 -5.44 -10.39 6.73
C LEU A 132 -5.53 -10.00 5.25
N ASP A 133 -5.50 -10.98 4.35
CA ASP A 133 -5.64 -10.76 2.91
C ASP A 133 -6.69 -11.72 2.35
N GLY A 134 -7.76 -11.19 1.77
CA GLY A 134 -8.94 -11.96 1.40
C GLY A 134 -9.71 -12.50 2.62
N GLN A 135 -9.51 -11.91 3.80
CA GLN A 135 -10.05 -12.38 5.07
C GLN A 135 -10.81 -11.27 5.80
N ARG A 136 -11.58 -11.68 6.81
CA ARG A 136 -12.31 -10.77 7.69
C ARG A 136 -12.09 -11.10 9.15
N ILE A 137 -12.24 -10.08 9.99
CA ILE A 137 -12.15 -10.18 11.45
C ILE A 137 -13.25 -9.33 12.09
N GLU A 138 -13.66 -9.72 13.29
CA GLU A 138 -14.54 -8.91 14.14
C GLU A 138 -13.72 -8.15 15.18
N LEU A 139 -13.92 -6.83 15.25
CA LEU A 139 -13.31 -5.95 16.24
C LEU A 139 -14.40 -5.13 16.91
N ASP A 140 -14.61 -5.36 18.20
CA ASP A 140 -15.59 -4.62 19.04
C ASP A 140 -16.99 -4.52 18.38
N GLY A 141 -17.50 -5.67 17.87
CA GLY A 141 -18.81 -5.80 17.25
C GLY A 141 -18.93 -5.29 15.82
N TRP A 142 -17.84 -4.80 15.20
CA TRP A 142 -17.79 -4.44 13.79
C TRP A 142 -16.96 -5.45 13.00
N THR A 143 -17.45 -5.85 11.82
CA THR A 143 -16.74 -6.73 10.91
C THR A 143 -15.88 -5.93 9.95
N PHE A 144 -14.59 -6.24 9.90
CA PHE A 144 -13.61 -5.67 8.97
C PHE A 144 -13.22 -6.72 7.94
N GLY A 145 -13.20 -6.35 6.66
CA GLY A 145 -12.70 -7.18 5.56
C GLY A 145 -11.47 -6.56 4.92
N PHE A 146 -10.48 -7.39 4.54
CA PHE A 146 -9.18 -6.91 4.06
C PHE A 146 -8.87 -7.45 2.67
N VAL A 147 -8.45 -6.57 1.76
CA VAL A 147 -8.04 -6.91 0.39
C VAL A 147 -6.71 -6.22 0.08
N GLY A 148 -5.66 -7.01 0.00
CA GLY A 148 -4.31 -6.52 -0.29
C GLY A 148 -3.90 -6.65 -1.74
N GLY A 149 -2.79 -5.97 -2.07
CA GLY A 149 -2.20 -5.90 -3.40
C GLY A 149 -2.81 -4.83 -4.28
N GLY A 150 -2.28 -4.71 -5.49
CA GLY A 150 -2.77 -3.82 -6.53
C GLY A 150 -3.16 -4.58 -7.80
N LEU A 151 -3.71 -3.87 -8.76
CA LEU A 151 -3.95 -4.37 -10.11
C LEU A 151 -2.75 -4.09 -11.01
N ARG A 152 -2.62 -4.86 -12.11
CA ARG A 152 -1.51 -4.71 -13.06
C ARG A 152 -1.41 -3.28 -13.58
N SER A 153 -0.21 -2.75 -13.49
CA SER A 153 0.13 -1.39 -13.90
C SER A 153 1.38 -1.36 -14.80
N PRO A 154 1.67 -0.24 -15.47
CA PRO A 154 2.92 -0.07 -16.21
C PRO A 154 4.18 -0.18 -15.33
N TYR A 155 4.06 0.01 -14.02
CA TYR A 155 5.16 -0.08 -13.05
C TYR A 155 5.61 -1.52 -12.78
N ARG A 156 4.70 -2.50 -12.89
CA ARG A 156 4.96 -3.91 -12.61
C ARG A 156 5.56 -4.11 -11.22
N THR A 157 4.86 -3.61 -10.22
CA THR A 157 5.26 -3.77 -8.82
C THR A 157 5.10 -5.22 -8.35
N PRO A 158 5.80 -5.63 -7.29
CA PRO A 158 5.90 -7.05 -6.91
C PRO A 158 4.58 -7.74 -6.61
N HIS A 159 3.60 -7.04 -6.04
CA HIS A 159 2.32 -7.62 -5.63
C HIS A 159 1.13 -7.03 -6.41
N GLU A 160 1.25 -7.07 -7.74
CA GLU A 160 0.13 -6.79 -8.65
C GLU A 160 -0.56 -8.09 -9.07
N LEU A 161 -1.88 -8.10 -8.99
CA LEU A 161 -2.76 -9.21 -9.33
C LEU A 161 -3.47 -8.97 -10.66
N ASP A 162 -3.93 -10.03 -11.28
CA ASP A 162 -4.90 -9.94 -12.36
C ASP A 162 -6.26 -9.52 -11.80
N GLU A 163 -7.10 -8.89 -12.62
CA GLU A 163 -8.40 -8.37 -12.21
C GLU A 163 -9.33 -9.48 -11.70
N GLU A 164 -9.23 -10.68 -12.28
CA GLU A 164 -10.01 -11.85 -11.88
C GLU A 164 -9.61 -12.33 -10.47
N ASP A 165 -8.30 -12.43 -10.18
CA ASP A 165 -7.78 -12.82 -8.87
C ASP A 165 -8.13 -11.79 -7.80
N TYR A 166 -8.02 -10.49 -8.13
CA TYR A 166 -8.39 -9.42 -7.22
C TYR A 166 -9.91 -9.43 -6.93
N ALA A 167 -10.73 -9.60 -7.96
CA ALA A 167 -12.18 -9.71 -7.82
C ALA A 167 -12.60 -10.93 -6.98
N ALA A 168 -11.91 -12.06 -7.12
CA ALA A 168 -12.14 -13.24 -6.28
C ALA A 168 -11.87 -12.97 -4.80
N LYS A 169 -10.80 -12.24 -4.46
CA LYS A 169 -10.53 -11.81 -3.08
C LYS A 169 -11.65 -10.91 -2.54
N VAL A 170 -12.07 -9.91 -3.33
CA VAL A 170 -13.17 -9.01 -2.94
C VAL A 170 -14.46 -9.80 -2.68
N ALA A 171 -14.78 -10.74 -3.56
CA ALA A 171 -15.98 -11.57 -3.41
C ALA A 171 -15.93 -12.46 -2.17
N ALA A 172 -14.75 -12.98 -1.80
CA ALA A 172 -14.55 -13.83 -0.62
C ALA A 172 -14.83 -13.08 0.71
N ILE A 173 -14.66 -11.77 0.74
CA ILE A 173 -14.93 -10.95 1.93
C ILE A 173 -16.42 -10.96 2.28
N GLY A 174 -17.31 -10.83 1.29
CA GLY A 174 -18.74 -10.68 1.52
C GLY A 174 -19.10 -9.37 2.24
N PRO A 175 -20.34 -9.27 2.82
CA PRO A 175 -20.77 -8.08 3.56
C PRO A 175 -19.97 -7.86 4.85
N VAL A 176 -19.51 -6.62 5.06
CA VAL A 176 -18.75 -6.17 6.25
C VAL A 176 -19.18 -4.76 6.64
N ASP A 177 -18.83 -4.32 7.86
CA ASP A 177 -19.04 -2.92 8.30
C ASP A 177 -17.96 -2.00 7.72
N VAL A 178 -16.71 -2.48 7.66
CA VAL A 178 -15.57 -1.73 7.14
C VAL A 178 -14.82 -2.58 6.12
N LEU A 179 -14.71 -2.07 4.89
CA LEU A 179 -13.91 -2.68 3.84
C LEU A 179 -12.55 -1.96 3.79
N CYS A 180 -11.49 -2.69 4.09
CA CYS A 180 -10.11 -2.24 4.07
C CYS A 180 -9.41 -2.78 2.83
N ALA A 181 -8.96 -1.92 1.93
CA ALA A 181 -8.23 -2.31 0.73
C ALA A 181 -6.95 -1.49 0.60
N HIS A 182 -5.97 -1.96 -0.18
CA HIS A 182 -4.83 -1.11 -0.50
C HIS A 182 -5.21 -0.10 -1.57
N ILE A 183 -5.71 -0.57 -2.72
CA ILE A 183 -6.10 0.31 -3.83
C ILE A 183 -7.54 0.83 -3.68
N PRO A 184 -7.85 2.03 -4.22
CA PRO A 184 -9.20 2.60 -4.17
C PRO A 184 -10.18 1.89 -5.12
N PRO A 185 -11.50 2.08 -4.93
CA PRO A 185 -12.50 1.73 -5.94
C PRO A 185 -12.30 2.57 -7.21
N ASP A 186 -12.71 2.04 -8.37
CA ASP A 186 -12.57 2.69 -9.69
C ASP A 186 -13.53 3.89 -9.83
N LEU A 187 -13.11 5.01 -9.23
CA LEU A 187 -13.77 6.33 -9.33
C LEU A 187 -12.72 7.38 -9.70
N PRO A 188 -12.90 8.13 -10.80
CA PRO A 188 -11.89 9.05 -11.33
C PRO A 188 -11.35 10.05 -10.30
N GLU A 189 -12.20 10.60 -9.44
CA GLU A 189 -11.82 11.58 -8.43
C GLU A 189 -10.95 10.99 -7.29
N LEU A 190 -11.00 9.69 -7.06
CA LEU A 190 -10.16 8.96 -6.10
C LEU A 190 -8.86 8.46 -6.74
N LEU A 191 -8.83 8.36 -8.08
CA LEU A 191 -7.72 7.79 -8.85
C LEU A 191 -6.75 8.85 -9.38
N PHE A 192 -7.21 10.09 -9.58
CA PHE A 192 -6.35 11.14 -10.12
C PHE A 192 -5.40 11.66 -9.04
N ASP A 193 -4.09 11.37 -9.20
CA ASP A 193 -3.04 11.94 -8.36
C ASP A 193 -2.67 13.34 -8.86
N THR A 194 -2.88 14.34 -8.01
CA THR A 194 -2.72 15.77 -8.35
C THR A 194 -1.26 16.21 -8.46
N VAL A 195 -0.33 15.49 -7.84
CA VAL A 195 1.11 15.78 -7.90
C VAL A 195 1.78 15.03 -9.05
N ALA A 196 1.38 13.76 -9.24
CA ALA A 196 1.85 12.97 -10.38
C ALA A 196 1.13 13.33 -11.69
N GLU A 197 0.05 14.13 -11.62
CA GLU A 197 -0.79 14.59 -12.75
C GLU A 197 -1.27 13.44 -13.67
N ARG A 198 -1.66 12.32 -13.06
CA ARG A 198 -2.10 11.13 -13.79
C ARG A 198 -3.15 10.32 -13.03
N MET A 199 -3.81 9.43 -13.78
CA MET A 199 -4.70 8.42 -13.22
C MET A 199 -3.89 7.22 -12.73
N GLU A 200 -4.12 6.82 -11.50
CA GLU A 200 -3.68 5.53 -10.96
C GLU A 200 -4.75 4.44 -11.20
N VAL A 201 -4.40 3.19 -10.91
CA VAL A 201 -5.30 2.05 -11.15
C VAL A 201 -6.17 1.80 -9.92
N GLY A 202 -7.48 1.77 -10.10
CA GLY A 202 -8.46 1.39 -9.08
C GLY A 202 -9.22 0.13 -9.43
N SER A 203 -9.94 -0.44 -8.45
CA SER A 203 -10.65 -1.69 -8.61
C SER A 203 -12.14 -1.50 -8.90
N ARG A 204 -12.57 -2.02 -10.04
CA ARG A 204 -14.00 -2.11 -10.37
C ARG A 204 -14.74 -3.08 -9.46
N ALA A 205 -14.10 -4.19 -9.11
CA ALA A 205 -14.68 -5.16 -8.19
C ALA A 205 -14.95 -4.57 -6.81
N LEU A 206 -14.05 -3.70 -6.29
CA LEU A 206 -14.31 -2.96 -5.04
C LEU A 206 -15.48 -2.00 -5.19
N LEU A 207 -15.55 -1.24 -6.29
CA LEU A 207 -16.65 -0.32 -6.54
C LEU A 207 -18.00 -1.03 -6.57
N ASP A 208 -18.08 -2.16 -7.26
CA ASP A 208 -19.29 -2.96 -7.37
C ASP A 208 -19.66 -3.60 -6.02
N ALA A 209 -18.69 -4.13 -5.27
CA ALA A 209 -18.90 -4.64 -3.92
C ALA A 209 -19.44 -3.56 -2.96
N ILE A 210 -18.86 -2.35 -2.99
CA ILE A 210 -19.32 -1.21 -2.19
C ILE A 210 -20.77 -0.86 -2.55
N ARG A 211 -21.12 -0.80 -3.83
CA ARG A 211 -22.49 -0.48 -4.29
C ARG A 211 -23.51 -1.50 -3.84
N VAL A 212 -23.14 -2.79 -3.82
CA VAL A 212 -24.03 -3.90 -3.47
C VAL A 212 -24.15 -4.06 -1.97
N THR A 213 -23.02 -4.13 -1.24
CA THR A 213 -23.01 -4.47 0.19
C THR A 213 -23.16 -3.27 1.11
N GLN A 214 -22.82 -2.07 0.62
CA GLN A 214 -22.94 -0.81 1.35
C GLN A 214 -22.32 -0.88 2.75
N PRO A 215 -21.00 -1.19 2.90
CA PRO A 215 -20.32 -1.07 4.19
C PRO A 215 -20.45 0.37 4.74
N ARG A 216 -20.22 0.58 6.02
CA ARG A 216 -20.20 1.94 6.60
C ARG A 216 -19.02 2.72 6.07
N TYR A 217 -17.85 2.06 6.00
CA TYR A 217 -16.60 2.64 5.49
C TYR A 217 -15.95 1.73 4.46
N ALA A 218 -15.33 2.34 3.46
CA ALA A 218 -14.33 1.73 2.59
C ALA A 218 -13.04 2.54 2.72
N LEU A 219 -12.00 1.94 3.31
CA LEU A 219 -10.73 2.59 3.63
C LEU A 219 -9.63 2.07 2.71
N PHE A 220 -8.84 2.96 2.12
CA PHE A 220 -7.78 2.62 1.17
C PHE A 220 -6.67 3.68 1.13
N GLY A 221 -5.56 3.39 0.46
CA GLY A 221 -4.43 4.28 0.22
C GLY A 221 -4.05 4.35 -1.25
N HIS A 222 -2.78 4.01 -1.58
CA HIS A 222 -2.22 3.85 -2.92
C HIS A 222 -2.06 5.15 -3.72
N VAL A 223 -3.12 5.95 -3.85
CA VAL A 223 -3.03 7.28 -4.51
C VAL A 223 -2.59 8.28 -3.46
N HIS A 224 -1.36 8.77 -3.60
CA HIS A 224 -0.73 9.56 -2.54
C HIS A 224 -1.37 10.95 -2.37
N GLN A 225 -1.75 11.60 -3.47
CA GLN A 225 -2.39 12.91 -3.47
C GLN A 225 -3.65 12.91 -4.36
N PRO A 226 -4.71 12.18 -3.96
CA PRO A 226 -5.92 12.10 -4.76
C PRO A 226 -6.62 13.45 -4.91
N LEU A 227 -7.34 13.66 -6.01
CA LEU A 227 -8.11 14.88 -6.26
C LEU A 227 -9.09 15.14 -5.11
N VAL A 228 -9.74 14.09 -4.61
CA VAL A 228 -10.50 14.13 -3.36
C VAL A 228 -10.14 12.92 -2.50
N SER A 229 -10.02 13.13 -1.19
CA SER A 229 -9.72 12.03 -0.24
C SER A 229 -10.97 11.30 0.26
N ARG A 230 -12.17 11.81 -0.02
CA ARG A 230 -13.44 11.23 0.46
C ARG A 230 -14.54 11.34 -0.58
N VAL A 231 -15.30 10.26 -0.75
CA VAL A 231 -16.48 10.19 -1.63
C VAL A 231 -17.57 9.38 -0.94
N GLN A 232 -18.83 9.80 -1.06
CA GLN A 232 -19.96 9.04 -0.55
C GLN A 232 -20.58 8.19 -1.68
N ILE A 233 -20.68 6.88 -1.47
CA ILE A 233 -21.34 5.94 -2.38
C ILE A 233 -22.55 5.31 -1.65
N GLY A 234 -23.75 5.80 -1.93
CA GLY A 234 -24.92 5.40 -1.14
C GLY A 234 -24.74 5.75 0.33
N ARG A 235 -24.74 4.73 1.24
CA ARG A 235 -24.46 4.96 2.67
C ARG A 235 -22.98 4.78 3.04
N THR A 236 -22.13 4.35 2.11
CA THR A 236 -20.71 4.07 2.37
C THR A 236 -19.87 5.33 2.27
N GLU A 237 -19.12 5.65 3.30
CA GLU A 237 -18.05 6.65 3.24
C GLU A 237 -16.77 5.99 2.73
N CYS A 238 -16.34 6.36 1.53
CA CYS A 238 -15.09 5.92 0.90
C CYS A 238 -13.99 6.91 1.25
N VAL A 239 -12.91 6.46 1.88
CA VAL A 239 -11.85 7.33 2.41
C VAL A 239 -10.48 6.83 1.97
N ASN A 240 -9.73 7.68 1.27
CA ASN A 240 -8.29 7.53 1.17
C ASN A 240 -7.69 8.00 2.51
N VAL A 241 -7.02 7.08 3.23
CA VAL A 241 -6.49 7.33 4.58
C VAL A 241 -5.22 8.19 4.58
N GLY A 242 -4.70 8.51 3.40
CA GLY A 242 -3.54 9.38 3.20
C GLY A 242 -2.23 8.64 3.01
N HIS A 243 -1.23 9.39 2.54
CA HIS A 243 0.15 8.96 2.34
C HIS A 243 0.92 9.11 3.64
N PHE A 244 1.00 8.02 4.43
CA PHE A 244 1.61 8.05 5.77
C PHE A 244 3.09 8.46 5.74
N ARG A 245 3.85 8.04 4.72
CA ARG A 245 5.24 8.48 4.55
C ARG A 245 5.39 10.00 4.58
N ALA A 246 4.51 10.73 3.91
CA ALA A 246 4.59 12.18 3.82
C ALA A 246 4.13 12.88 5.11
N THR A 247 3.07 12.37 5.74
CA THR A 247 2.39 13.08 6.84
C THR A 247 2.81 12.59 8.23
N GLY A 248 3.15 11.31 8.39
CA GLY A 248 3.31 10.65 9.69
C GLY A 248 2.01 10.62 10.52
N GLN A 249 0.86 10.94 9.90
CA GLN A 249 -0.41 11.06 10.61
C GLN A 249 -1.36 9.93 10.19
N PRO A 250 -1.87 9.12 11.13
CA PRO A 250 -2.86 8.11 10.85
C PRO A 250 -4.26 8.72 10.65
N PHE A 251 -5.08 8.06 9.85
CA PHE A 251 -6.52 8.28 9.85
C PHE A 251 -7.12 7.66 11.13
N VAL A 252 -8.07 8.35 11.77
CA VAL A 252 -8.68 7.91 13.03
C VAL A 252 -10.11 7.44 12.80
N LEU A 253 -10.36 6.15 13.00
CA LEU A 253 -11.70 5.57 13.01
C LEU A 253 -12.16 5.34 14.45
N ARG A 254 -13.43 5.69 14.75
CA ARG A 254 -14.05 5.50 16.07
C ARG A 254 -15.48 5.01 15.92
N TRP A 255 -15.89 4.09 16.78
CA TRP A 255 -17.28 3.61 16.91
C TRP A 255 -17.58 3.19 18.33
#